data_040ced4d7a07e77febc2da6ee9225d30
#
_entry.id   040ced4d7a07e77febc2da6ee9225d30
#
_cell.length_a   1.000
_cell.length_b   1.000
_cell.length_c   1.000
_cell.angle_alpha   90.00
_cell.angle_beta   90.00
_cell.angle_gamma   90.00
#
_symmetry.space_group_name_H-M   'P 1'
#
loop_
_entity.id
_entity.type
_entity.pdbx_description
1 polymer ?
#
loop_
_entity_poly.entity_id
_entity_poly.type
_entity_poly.pdbx_seq_one_letter_code
_entity_poly.pdbx_strand_id
1 'polypeptide(L)'
;MSGPALEGRRLLGLLVVLGMANHSVLTGSRVIISLDALSHGASPLTVGSLVALFALMPMLSAIAVGRLTDRIGTRAPMVVGTVGLLIGAGLPVVWRGLPGLVVSATLLGLSFMAFQLTTQRAVGDIGGPIARARNFSWLALGYSASGFIGPLIAGYAIDHLGYALAFAVLAAIPLFPLAVVANRRIALPGPEPVVGPVHHGGIRTLLRHRTLRNVLAVNVLISAGWDLHTVFVPIYGERLGLSASQIGIVLALFAAATFVIRLLTPMLVRGRGERDLLMTSLFVAGFIYLVFPFVQSFLVLGAVSFVLGLALGSGQPIVLALLHTHAPAGRVGETVGIRMSLINTSAVAIPLFFGAIGTTLGLTPVFWSMGVCLTSGGWLARRHSRG
;
A
#
# COMPACT_ATOMS: atom_id res chain seq x y z
N MET A 1 -8.16 3.33 -37.54
CA MET A 1 -8.52 2.99 -36.14
C MET A 1 -8.50 4.27 -35.30
N SER A 2 -9.49 5.08 -35.45
CA SER A 2 -9.60 6.41 -34.84
C SER A 2 -10.91 6.50 -34.07
N GLY A 3 -10.89 6.98 -32.87
CA GLY A 3 -12.01 7.37 -32.03
C GLY A 3 -12.02 6.68 -30.66
N PRO A 4 -12.90 5.73 -30.36
CA PRO A 4 -13.18 5.30 -28.97
C PRO A 4 -12.04 4.58 -28.26
N ALA A 5 -11.23 3.80 -29.01
CA ALA A 5 -10.11 3.04 -28.43
C ALA A 5 -8.90 3.96 -28.06
N LEU A 6 -8.67 5.03 -28.81
CA LEU A 6 -7.66 6.03 -28.52
C LEU A 6 -8.07 6.90 -27.33
N GLU A 7 -9.34 7.27 -27.24
CA GLU A 7 -9.87 8.02 -26.08
C GLU A 7 -9.80 7.21 -24.80
N GLY A 8 -10.15 5.91 -24.84
CA GLY A 8 -10.01 5.02 -23.71
C GLY A 8 -8.55 4.87 -23.22
N ARG A 9 -7.58 4.76 -24.12
CA ARG A 9 -6.16 4.69 -23.77
C ARG A 9 -5.64 6.00 -23.16
N ARG A 10 -6.06 7.16 -23.68
CA ARG A 10 -5.73 8.48 -23.12
C ARG A 10 -6.32 8.64 -21.72
N LEU A 11 -7.58 8.27 -21.53
CA LEU A 11 -8.23 8.31 -20.22
C LEU A 11 -7.54 7.38 -19.21
N LEU A 12 -7.18 6.15 -19.62
CA LEU A 12 -6.44 5.22 -18.77
C LEU A 12 -5.09 5.81 -18.33
N GLY A 13 -4.29 6.33 -19.28
CA GLY A 13 -3.02 6.97 -18.98
C GLY A 13 -3.17 8.15 -18.01
N LEU A 14 -4.19 8.98 -18.23
CA LEU A 14 -4.52 10.09 -17.35
C LEU A 14 -4.87 9.59 -15.93
N LEU A 15 -5.77 8.63 -15.78
CA LEU A 15 -6.15 8.07 -14.49
C LEU A 15 -4.97 7.42 -13.74
N VAL A 16 -4.05 6.78 -14.46
CA VAL A 16 -2.81 6.23 -13.88
C VAL A 16 -1.92 7.35 -13.34
N VAL A 17 -1.73 8.45 -14.09
CA VAL A 17 -0.93 9.60 -13.65
C VAL A 17 -1.58 10.30 -12.44
N LEU A 18 -2.90 10.51 -12.47
CA LEU A 18 -3.63 11.08 -11.33
C LEU A 18 -3.54 10.18 -10.08
N GLY A 19 -3.67 8.87 -10.29
CA GLY A 19 -3.49 7.87 -9.23
C GLY A 19 -2.09 7.88 -8.65
N MET A 20 -1.07 7.96 -9.51
CA MET A 20 0.33 8.06 -9.10
C MET A 20 0.59 9.33 -8.30
N ALA A 21 0.10 10.49 -8.74
CA ALA A 21 0.28 11.76 -8.04
C ALA A 21 -0.36 11.72 -6.64
N ASN A 22 -1.64 11.36 -6.53
CA ASN A 22 -2.33 11.29 -5.25
C ASN A 22 -1.77 10.21 -4.30
N HIS A 23 -1.31 9.08 -4.83
CA HIS A 23 -0.66 8.04 -4.02
C HIS A 23 0.73 8.46 -3.54
N SER A 24 1.48 9.26 -4.32
CA SER A 24 2.75 9.84 -3.87
C SER A 24 2.56 10.77 -2.67
N VAL A 25 1.46 11.51 -2.61
CA VAL A 25 1.09 12.31 -1.43
C VAL A 25 0.87 11.40 -0.22
N LEU A 26 0.12 10.32 -0.36
CA LEU A 26 -0.13 9.38 0.73
C LEU A 26 1.16 8.77 1.26
N THR A 27 2.01 8.25 0.37
CA THR A 27 3.26 7.57 0.75
C THR A 27 4.29 8.54 1.32
N GLY A 28 4.42 9.74 0.74
CA GLY A 28 5.27 10.80 1.26
C GLY A 28 4.79 11.33 2.61
N SER A 29 3.48 11.56 2.78
CA SER A 29 2.91 12.04 4.05
C SER A 29 3.11 11.04 5.19
N ARG A 30 3.10 9.73 4.92
CA ARG A 30 3.45 8.72 5.95
C ARG A 30 4.86 8.93 6.46
N VAL A 31 5.82 9.23 5.58
CA VAL A 31 7.21 9.49 5.97
C VAL A 31 7.31 10.78 6.77
N ILE A 32 6.73 11.90 6.28
CA ILE A 32 6.81 13.19 6.98
C ILE A 32 6.15 13.11 8.35
N ILE A 33 4.94 12.56 8.44
CA ILE A 33 4.20 12.41 9.71
C ILE A 33 4.99 11.55 10.70
N SER A 34 5.61 10.45 10.24
CA SER A 34 6.43 9.60 11.11
C SER A 34 7.66 10.33 11.63
N LEU A 35 8.41 11.00 10.75
CA LEU A 35 9.64 11.71 11.15
C LEU A 35 9.34 12.98 11.95
N ASP A 36 8.28 13.72 11.62
CA ASP A 36 7.86 14.89 12.40
C ASP A 36 7.43 14.51 13.82
N ALA A 37 6.67 13.41 13.97
CA ALA A 37 6.35 12.88 15.28
C ALA A 37 7.59 12.48 16.08
N LEU A 38 8.57 11.79 15.45
CA LEU A 38 9.83 11.38 16.09
C LEU A 38 10.67 12.60 16.51
N SER A 39 10.75 13.64 15.68
CA SER A 39 11.46 14.88 16.01
C SER A 39 10.87 15.60 17.23
N HIS A 40 9.61 15.34 17.56
CA HIS A 40 8.95 15.80 18.80
C HIS A 40 9.01 14.78 19.95
N GLY A 41 9.86 13.75 19.86
CA GLY A 41 10.05 12.75 20.90
C GLY A 41 8.96 11.69 20.99
N ALA A 42 8.17 11.48 19.92
CA ALA A 42 7.13 10.47 19.91
C ALA A 42 7.69 9.04 20.03
N SER A 43 7.01 8.19 20.79
CA SER A 43 7.37 6.77 20.90
C SER A 43 7.05 5.99 19.62
N PRO A 44 7.68 4.81 19.39
CA PRO A 44 7.31 3.91 18.31
C PRO A 44 5.83 3.55 18.28
N LEU A 45 5.17 3.45 19.44
CA LEU A 45 3.73 3.22 19.53
C LEU A 45 2.93 4.41 18.99
N THR A 46 3.35 5.63 19.31
CA THR A 46 2.70 6.85 18.79
C THR A 46 2.82 6.93 17.29
N VAL A 47 4.02 6.68 16.74
CA VAL A 47 4.24 6.63 15.29
C VAL A 47 3.39 5.52 14.64
N GLY A 48 3.40 4.32 15.23
CA GLY A 48 2.57 3.20 14.77
C GLY A 48 1.08 3.54 14.77
N SER A 49 0.61 4.25 15.82
CA SER A 49 -0.79 4.71 15.91
C SER A 49 -1.14 5.72 14.81
N LEU A 50 -0.25 6.69 14.54
CA LEU A 50 -0.44 7.66 13.45
C LEU A 50 -0.51 6.97 12.09
N VAL A 51 0.37 5.98 11.84
CA VAL A 51 0.35 5.23 10.57
C VAL A 51 -0.87 4.31 10.48
N ALA A 52 -1.33 3.73 11.58
CA ALA A 52 -2.56 2.93 11.62
C ALA A 52 -3.80 3.74 11.20
N LEU A 53 -3.86 5.06 11.50
CA LEU A 53 -4.98 5.92 11.11
C LEU A 53 -5.16 6.03 9.60
N PHE A 54 -4.08 5.91 8.81
CA PHE A 54 -4.17 5.89 7.34
C PHE A 54 -4.96 4.69 6.80
N ALA A 55 -5.07 3.60 7.56
CA ALA A 55 -5.78 2.40 7.15
C ALA A 55 -7.10 2.19 7.93
N LEU A 56 -7.24 2.77 9.12
CA LEU A 56 -8.39 2.56 10.00
C LEU A 56 -9.69 3.12 9.39
N MET A 57 -9.68 4.38 8.95
CA MET A 57 -10.87 4.98 8.33
C MET A 57 -11.23 4.33 7.00
N PRO A 58 -10.29 4.05 6.08
CA PRO A 58 -10.54 3.19 4.92
C PRO A 58 -11.19 1.86 5.26
N MET A 59 -10.70 1.16 6.28
CA MET A 59 -11.25 -0.13 6.71
C MET A 59 -12.72 -0.03 7.12
N LEU A 60 -13.10 1.02 7.83
CA LEU A 60 -14.45 1.22 8.34
C LEU A 60 -15.42 1.77 7.29
N SER A 61 -14.95 2.58 6.34
CA SER A 61 -15.80 3.39 5.44
C SER A 61 -15.83 2.90 3.99
N ALA A 62 -14.99 1.94 3.60
CA ALA A 62 -14.85 1.49 2.21
C ALA A 62 -16.19 1.08 1.56
N ILE A 63 -17.06 0.36 2.29
CA ILE A 63 -18.37 -0.07 1.78
C ILE A 63 -19.30 1.14 1.57
N ALA A 64 -19.31 2.09 2.51
CA ALA A 64 -20.15 3.28 2.41
C ALA A 64 -19.73 4.17 1.23
N VAL A 65 -18.41 4.38 1.08
CA VAL A 65 -17.85 5.15 -0.04
C VAL A 65 -18.10 4.44 -1.37
N GLY A 66 -17.98 3.10 -1.42
CA GLY A 66 -18.30 2.31 -2.62
C GLY A 66 -19.74 2.52 -3.06
N ARG A 67 -20.70 2.34 -2.15
CA ARG A 67 -22.13 2.56 -2.42
C ARG A 67 -22.44 4.00 -2.85
N LEU A 68 -21.76 4.98 -2.22
CA LEU A 68 -21.93 6.37 -2.62
C LEU A 68 -21.41 6.59 -4.04
N THR A 69 -20.24 6.07 -4.38
CA THR A 69 -19.68 6.16 -5.73
C THR A 69 -20.60 5.55 -6.79
N ASP A 70 -21.25 4.42 -6.47
CA ASP A 70 -22.22 3.78 -7.37
C ASP A 70 -23.43 4.68 -7.64
N ARG A 71 -23.90 5.42 -6.64
CA ARG A 71 -25.07 6.30 -6.75
C ARG A 71 -24.79 7.62 -7.45
N ILE A 72 -23.64 8.26 -7.18
CA ILE A 72 -23.36 9.62 -7.66
C ILE A 72 -22.32 9.67 -8.78
N GLY A 73 -21.78 8.50 -9.20
CA GLY A 73 -20.74 8.40 -10.22
C GLY A 73 -19.35 8.68 -9.69
N THR A 74 -18.36 8.71 -10.59
CA THR A 74 -16.94 8.70 -10.23
C THR A 74 -16.38 10.10 -9.93
N ARG A 75 -16.88 11.15 -10.60
CA ARG A 75 -16.29 12.50 -10.52
C ARG A 75 -16.33 13.11 -9.12
N ALA A 76 -17.49 13.13 -8.48
CA ALA A 76 -17.65 13.80 -7.19
C ALA A 76 -16.78 13.17 -6.08
N PRO A 77 -16.73 11.83 -5.89
CA PRO A 77 -15.82 11.22 -4.92
C PRO A 77 -14.34 11.42 -5.25
N MET A 78 -13.96 11.47 -6.55
CA MET A 78 -12.57 11.78 -6.94
C MET A 78 -12.19 13.21 -6.56
N VAL A 79 -13.07 14.20 -6.80
CA VAL A 79 -12.84 15.61 -6.42
C VAL A 79 -12.75 15.72 -4.90
N VAL A 80 -13.72 15.17 -4.16
CA VAL A 80 -13.74 15.22 -2.69
C VAL A 80 -12.50 14.54 -2.10
N GLY A 81 -12.13 13.36 -2.63
CA GLY A 81 -10.92 12.67 -2.21
C GLY A 81 -9.64 13.47 -2.49
N THR A 82 -9.54 14.11 -3.65
CA THR A 82 -8.35 14.92 -3.99
C THR A 82 -8.29 16.21 -3.16
N VAL A 83 -9.43 16.88 -2.90
CA VAL A 83 -9.50 18.04 -2.00
C VAL A 83 -9.12 17.63 -0.57
N GLY A 84 -9.62 16.48 -0.10
CA GLY A 84 -9.25 15.97 1.21
C GLY A 84 -7.75 15.62 1.34
N LEU A 85 -7.11 15.14 0.26
CA LEU A 85 -5.66 14.94 0.22
C LEU A 85 -4.89 16.27 0.30
N LEU A 86 -5.35 17.29 -0.43
CA LEU A 86 -4.78 18.64 -0.37
C LEU A 86 -4.85 19.22 1.06
N ILE A 87 -6.04 19.16 1.67
CA ILE A 87 -6.26 19.67 3.03
C ILE A 87 -5.48 18.83 4.04
N GLY A 88 -5.55 17.49 3.94
CA GLY A 88 -4.87 16.58 4.85
C GLY A 88 -3.36 16.76 4.84
N ALA A 89 -2.73 16.90 3.67
CA ALA A 89 -1.30 17.15 3.57
C ALA A 89 -0.92 18.57 4.00
N GLY A 90 -1.79 19.58 3.77
CA GLY A 90 -1.53 20.97 4.16
C GLY A 90 -1.82 21.29 5.62
N LEU A 91 -2.65 20.49 6.30
CA LEU A 91 -3.09 20.79 7.67
C LEU A 91 -1.93 20.97 8.66
N PRO A 92 -0.86 20.13 8.69
CA PRO A 92 0.23 20.29 9.64
C PRO A 92 1.07 21.57 9.42
N VAL A 93 0.92 22.26 8.31
CA VAL A 93 1.55 23.56 8.08
C VAL A 93 1.02 24.61 9.06
N VAL A 94 -0.30 24.58 9.29
CA VAL A 94 -1.01 25.56 10.14
C VAL A 94 -1.32 25.03 11.53
N TRP A 95 -1.50 23.70 11.67
CA TRP A 95 -1.80 23.05 12.96
C TRP A 95 -0.72 22.01 13.28
N ARG A 96 0.34 22.51 13.93
CA ARG A 96 1.51 21.70 14.31
C ARG A 96 1.24 20.80 15.51
N GLY A 97 2.06 19.76 15.68
CA GLY A 97 2.03 18.84 16.80
C GLY A 97 1.12 17.64 16.59
N LEU A 98 1.12 16.73 17.57
CA LEU A 98 0.44 15.44 17.45
C LEU A 98 -1.05 15.53 17.10
N PRO A 99 -1.87 16.44 17.65
CA PRO A 99 -3.27 16.54 17.24
C PRO A 99 -3.46 16.83 15.77
N GLY A 100 -2.67 17.76 15.21
CA GLY A 100 -2.68 18.07 13.77
C GLY A 100 -2.27 16.87 12.92
N LEU A 101 -1.25 16.11 13.35
CA LEU A 101 -0.81 14.88 12.66
C LEU A 101 -1.87 13.78 12.69
N VAL A 102 -2.61 13.62 13.81
CA VAL A 102 -3.73 12.66 13.93
C VAL A 102 -4.84 12.98 12.93
N VAL A 103 -5.27 14.24 12.87
CA VAL A 103 -6.32 14.66 11.94
C VAL A 103 -5.84 14.55 10.50
N SER A 104 -4.60 14.95 10.22
CA SER A 104 -3.97 14.82 8.91
C SER A 104 -3.93 13.38 8.42
N ALA A 105 -3.39 12.45 9.23
CA ALA A 105 -3.29 11.02 8.88
C ALA A 105 -4.67 10.40 8.61
N THR A 106 -5.65 10.72 9.45
CA THR A 106 -7.04 10.26 9.30
C THR A 106 -7.66 10.76 7.99
N LEU A 107 -7.51 12.06 7.73
CA LEU A 107 -8.06 12.69 6.53
C LEU A 107 -7.39 12.18 5.25
N LEU A 108 -6.06 12.05 5.27
CA LEU A 108 -5.29 11.50 4.15
C LEU A 108 -5.71 10.07 3.81
N GLY A 109 -5.86 9.20 4.81
CA GLY A 109 -6.30 7.83 4.61
C GLY A 109 -7.69 7.73 4.00
N LEU A 110 -8.67 8.44 4.58
CA LEU A 110 -10.06 8.46 4.10
C LEU A 110 -10.16 9.03 2.68
N SER A 111 -9.46 10.14 2.43
CA SER A 111 -9.52 10.87 1.17
C SER A 111 -8.87 10.07 0.03
N PHE A 112 -7.71 9.45 0.31
CA PHE A 112 -7.06 8.59 -0.68
C PHE A 112 -7.91 7.36 -1.00
N MET A 113 -8.54 6.74 -0.01
CA MET A 113 -9.42 5.60 -0.25
C MET A 113 -10.60 5.98 -1.16
N ALA A 114 -11.24 7.12 -0.93
CA ALA A 114 -12.34 7.60 -1.78
C ALA A 114 -11.87 7.81 -3.22
N PHE A 115 -10.71 8.45 -3.41
CA PHE A 115 -10.10 8.64 -4.72
C PHE A 115 -9.71 7.31 -5.37
N GLN A 116 -9.03 6.42 -4.64
CA GLN A 116 -8.53 5.13 -5.13
C GLN A 116 -9.66 4.22 -5.59
N LEU A 117 -10.69 4.05 -4.75
CA LEU A 117 -11.84 3.18 -5.06
C LEU A 117 -12.53 3.62 -6.35
N THR A 118 -12.71 4.93 -6.48
CA THR A 118 -13.36 5.55 -7.64
C THR A 118 -12.50 5.45 -8.89
N THR A 119 -11.17 5.63 -8.75
CA THR A 119 -10.21 5.44 -9.85
C THR A 119 -10.19 4.00 -10.32
N GLN A 120 -10.19 3.03 -9.39
CA GLN A 120 -10.25 1.60 -9.74
C GLN A 120 -11.52 1.26 -10.51
N ARG A 121 -12.68 1.81 -10.11
CA ARG A 121 -13.92 1.65 -10.84
C ARG A 121 -13.78 2.21 -12.27
N ALA A 122 -13.39 3.48 -12.41
CA ALA A 122 -13.24 4.13 -13.71
C ALA A 122 -12.26 3.37 -14.64
N VAL A 123 -11.16 2.88 -14.11
CA VAL A 123 -10.18 2.05 -14.85
C VAL A 123 -10.76 0.70 -15.26
N GLY A 124 -11.59 0.09 -14.40
CA GLY A 124 -12.25 -1.19 -14.66
C GLY A 124 -13.28 -1.13 -15.79
N ASP A 125 -13.90 0.05 -16.01
CA ASP A 125 -14.93 0.24 -17.04
C ASP A 125 -14.33 0.51 -18.42
N ILE A 126 -13.06 0.93 -18.52
CA ILE A 126 -12.40 1.24 -19.80
C ILE A 126 -12.13 -0.03 -20.60
N GLY A 127 -12.73 -0.12 -21.80
CA GLY A 127 -12.48 -1.21 -22.74
C GLY A 127 -13.10 -2.56 -22.36
N GLY A 128 -13.96 -2.58 -21.35
CA GLY A 128 -14.75 -3.74 -20.94
C GLY A 128 -13.96 -4.87 -20.27
N PRO A 129 -14.57 -6.07 -20.09
CA PRO A 129 -13.98 -7.16 -19.30
C PRO A 129 -12.62 -7.64 -19.78
N ILE A 130 -12.38 -7.68 -21.10
CA ILE A 130 -11.13 -8.17 -21.71
C ILE A 130 -9.93 -7.25 -21.39
N ALA A 131 -10.16 -5.92 -21.35
CA ALA A 131 -9.12 -4.95 -21.08
C ALA A 131 -8.85 -4.76 -19.57
N ARG A 132 -9.76 -5.17 -18.71
CA ARG A 132 -9.77 -4.88 -17.26
C ARG A 132 -8.46 -5.30 -16.55
N ALA A 133 -8.00 -6.53 -16.77
CA ALA A 133 -6.78 -7.04 -16.14
C ALA A 133 -5.54 -6.22 -16.54
N ARG A 134 -5.41 -5.88 -17.82
CA ARG A 134 -4.33 -5.02 -18.33
C ARG A 134 -4.40 -3.62 -17.74
N ASN A 135 -5.59 -3.03 -17.67
CA ASN A 135 -5.78 -1.69 -17.15
C ASN A 135 -5.43 -1.61 -15.65
N PHE A 136 -5.82 -2.61 -14.85
CA PHE A 136 -5.40 -2.70 -13.46
C PHE A 136 -3.90 -2.92 -13.29
N SER A 137 -3.24 -3.62 -14.22
CA SER A 137 -1.79 -3.75 -14.22
C SER A 137 -1.09 -2.41 -14.42
N TRP A 138 -1.56 -1.56 -15.34
CA TRP A 138 -1.03 -0.21 -15.49
C TRP A 138 -1.23 0.66 -14.26
N LEU A 139 -2.41 0.59 -13.64
CA LEU A 139 -2.68 1.31 -12.39
C LEU A 139 -1.77 0.83 -11.25
N ALA A 140 -1.55 -0.47 -11.14
CA ALA A 140 -0.64 -1.05 -10.13
C ALA A 140 0.82 -0.64 -10.35
N LEU A 141 1.26 -0.51 -11.60
CA LEU A 141 2.58 0.03 -11.93
C LEU A 141 2.70 1.50 -11.51
N GLY A 142 1.68 2.31 -11.77
CA GLY A 142 1.62 3.71 -11.30
C GLY A 142 1.72 3.80 -9.77
N TYR A 143 0.99 2.97 -9.04
CA TYR A 143 1.10 2.92 -7.57
C TYR A 143 2.47 2.41 -7.08
N SER A 144 3.12 1.53 -7.81
CA SER A 144 4.49 1.11 -7.47
C SER A 144 5.50 2.26 -7.67
N ALA A 145 5.37 3.01 -8.76
CA ALA A 145 6.20 4.18 -9.01
C ALA A 145 6.00 5.28 -7.94
N SER A 146 4.76 5.52 -7.52
CA SER A 146 4.48 6.50 -6.45
C SER A 146 5.02 6.07 -5.08
N GLY A 147 5.12 4.78 -4.81
CA GLY A 147 5.78 4.25 -3.62
C GLY A 147 7.27 4.59 -3.55
N PHE A 148 7.90 4.81 -4.71
CA PHE A 148 9.27 5.31 -4.83
C PHE A 148 9.32 6.86 -4.76
N ILE A 149 8.47 7.55 -5.51
CA ILE A 149 8.48 9.01 -5.67
C ILE A 149 8.10 9.71 -4.36
N GLY A 150 7.07 9.24 -3.67
CA GLY A 150 6.56 9.89 -2.45
C GLY A 150 7.61 10.04 -1.35
N PRO A 151 8.25 8.93 -0.90
CA PRO A 151 9.30 8.98 0.12
C PRO A 151 10.51 9.83 -0.30
N LEU A 152 10.91 9.82 -1.57
CA LEU A 152 12.01 10.67 -2.06
C LEU A 152 11.67 12.16 -1.96
N ILE A 153 10.48 12.56 -2.42
CA ILE A 153 10.03 13.96 -2.29
C ILE A 153 9.98 14.35 -0.81
N ALA A 154 9.40 13.50 0.03
CA ALA A 154 9.26 13.75 1.46
C ALA A 154 10.62 13.94 2.15
N GLY A 155 11.53 12.98 1.97
CA GLY A 155 12.85 13.02 2.60
C GLY A 155 13.67 14.23 2.16
N TYR A 156 13.74 14.48 0.84
CA TYR A 156 14.47 15.63 0.29
C TYR A 156 13.87 16.95 0.76
N ALA A 157 12.54 17.08 0.77
CA ALA A 157 11.88 18.30 1.22
C ALA A 157 12.12 18.56 2.72
N ILE A 158 12.14 17.52 3.57
CA ILE A 158 12.44 17.68 5.00
C ILE A 158 13.84 18.23 5.21
N ASP A 159 14.86 17.62 4.58
CA ASP A 159 16.26 17.99 4.79
C ASP A 159 16.58 19.41 4.28
N HIS A 160 15.95 19.85 3.17
CA HIS A 160 16.28 21.14 2.56
C HIS A 160 15.31 22.29 2.93
N LEU A 161 14.08 21.97 3.28
CA LEU A 161 13.03 22.97 3.53
C LEU A 161 12.44 22.89 4.95
N GLY A 162 12.71 21.80 5.67
CA GLY A 162 12.11 21.52 6.96
C GLY A 162 10.66 20.98 6.85
N TYR A 163 10.12 20.49 7.96
CA TYR A 163 8.85 19.79 8.01
C TYR A 163 7.67 20.59 7.47
N ALA A 164 7.54 21.88 7.87
CA ALA A 164 6.39 22.69 7.46
C ALA A 164 6.30 22.85 5.93
N LEU A 165 7.42 23.19 5.27
CA LEU A 165 7.43 23.34 3.82
C LEU A 165 7.38 21.96 3.12
N ALA A 166 7.89 20.90 3.70
CA ALA A 166 7.74 19.55 3.17
C ALA A 166 6.25 19.13 3.10
N PHE A 167 5.45 19.44 4.13
CA PHE A 167 4.00 19.27 4.08
C PHE A 167 3.35 20.12 2.98
N ALA A 168 3.77 21.40 2.82
CA ALA A 168 3.26 22.28 1.77
C ALA A 168 3.60 21.75 0.36
N VAL A 169 4.81 21.22 0.14
CA VAL A 169 5.22 20.59 -1.12
C VAL A 169 4.31 19.41 -1.45
N LEU A 170 4.06 18.51 -0.49
CA LEU A 170 3.14 17.38 -0.71
C LEU A 170 1.70 17.86 -0.94
N ALA A 171 1.25 18.90 -0.23
CA ALA A 171 -0.08 19.48 -0.42
C ALA A 171 -0.26 20.13 -1.81
N ALA A 172 0.81 20.60 -2.44
CA ALA A 172 0.75 21.16 -3.78
C ALA A 172 0.51 20.11 -4.88
N ILE A 173 0.94 18.85 -4.67
CA ILE A 173 0.82 17.78 -5.68
C ILE A 173 -0.65 17.53 -6.08
N PRO A 174 -1.64 17.43 -5.17
CA PRO A 174 -3.05 17.21 -5.51
C PRO A 174 -3.70 18.33 -6.34
N LEU A 175 -3.10 19.51 -6.41
CA LEU A 175 -3.63 20.61 -7.24
C LEU A 175 -3.74 20.22 -8.72
N PHE A 176 -2.75 19.50 -9.24
CA PHE A 176 -2.80 18.97 -10.61
C PHE A 176 -3.93 17.95 -10.81
N PRO A 177 -4.03 16.84 -10.04
CA PRO A 177 -5.19 15.96 -10.13
C PRO A 177 -6.53 16.67 -9.94
N LEU A 178 -6.60 17.62 -9.01
CA LEU A 178 -7.83 18.38 -8.77
C LEU A 178 -8.25 19.19 -9.99
N ALA A 179 -7.34 19.94 -10.61
CA ALA A 179 -7.61 20.72 -11.81
C ALA A 179 -8.12 19.82 -12.97
N VAL A 180 -7.54 18.61 -13.10
CA VAL A 180 -7.92 17.66 -14.12
C VAL A 180 -9.31 17.06 -13.84
N VAL A 181 -9.55 16.56 -12.62
CA VAL A 181 -10.82 15.89 -12.27
C VAL A 181 -11.98 16.87 -12.19
N ALA A 182 -11.75 18.11 -11.77
CA ALA A 182 -12.75 19.18 -11.75
C ALA A 182 -13.16 19.62 -13.16
N ASN A 183 -12.28 19.43 -14.15
CA ASN A 183 -12.58 19.80 -15.54
C ASN A 183 -13.68 18.90 -16.12
N ARG A 184 -14.87 19.46 -16.32
CA ARG A 184 -16.04 18.76 -16.86
C ARG A 184 -15.91 18.29 -18.32
N ARG A 185 -14.89 18.75 -19.05
CA ARG A 185 -14.61 18.30 -20.43
C ARG A 185 -14.04 16.88 -20.49
N ILE A 186 -13.47 16.38 -19.38
CA ILE A 186 -12.98 15.00 -19.30
C ILE A 186 -14.17 14.09 -18.98
N ALA A 187 -14.53 13.20 -19.87
CA ALA A 187 -15.62 12.25 -19.67
C ALA A 187 -15.17 11.16 -18.68
N LEU A 188 -15.67 11.21 -17.46
CA LEU A 188 -15.50 10.15 -16.45
C LEU A 188 -16.77 9.30 -16.39
N PRO A 189 -16.65 7.98 -16.06
CA PRO A 189 -17.81 7.10 -15.93
C PRO A 189 -18.88 7.64 -14.97
N GLY A 190 -20.12 7.63 -15.43
CA GLY A 190 -21.29 8.08 -14.66
C GLY A 190 -21.76 7.04 -13.63
N PRO A 191 -22.91 7.32 -12.96
CA PRO A 191 -23.57 6.34 -12.12
C PRO A 191 -24.02 5.14 -12.94
N GLU A 192 -23.81 3.92 -12.45
CA GLU A 192 -24.39 2.70 -13.01
C GLU A 192 -25.36 2.07 -12.01
N PRO A 193 -26.49 1.51 -12.49
CA PRO A 193 -27.38 0.73 -11.63
C PRO A 193 -26.64 -0.49 -11.09
N VAL A 194 -26.64 -0.69 -9.78
CA VAL A 194 -26.12 -1.92 -9.16
C VAL A 194 -27.05 -3.08 -9.58
N VAL A 195 -26.61 -3.86 -10.56
CA VAL A 195 -27.34 -5.05 -11.03
C VAL A 195 -26.63 -6.29 -10.49
N GLY A 196 -27.24 -6.97 -9.55
CA GLY A 196 -26.89 -8.33 -9.17
C GLY A 196 -27.01 -8.64 -7.68
N PRO A 197 -27.50 -9.84 -7.31
CA PRO A 197 -27.53 -10.27 -5.93
C PRO A 197 -26.12 -10.54 -5.43
N VAL A 198 -25.76 -9.92 -4.31
CA VAL A 198 -24.55 -10.27 -3.55
C VAL A 198 -24.75 -11.66 -2.98
N HIS A 199 -24.08 -12.67 -3.54
CA HIS A 199 -24.10 -14.01 -3.00
C HIS A 199 -23.40 -14.03 -1.64
N HIS A 200 -24.17 -14.11 -0.57
CA HIS A 200 -23.67 -14.21 0.81
C HIS A 200 -23.28 -15.66 1.13
N GLY A 201 -22.13 -16.09 0.65
CA GLY A 201 -21.49 -17.29 1.18
C GLY A 201 -20.64 -16.89 2.41
N GLY A 202 -20.95 -17.44 3.60
CA GLY A 202 -20.25 -17.03 4.82
C GLY A 202 -18.72 -17.27 4.76
N ILE A 203 -17.96 -16.32 5.27
CA ILE A 203 -16.46 -16.37 5.41
C ILE A 203 -15.97 -17.70 5.99
N ARG A 204 -16.73 -18.28 6.94
CA ARG A 204 -16.43 -19.57 7.57
C ARG A 204 -16.28 -20.73 6.56
N THR A 205 -17.10 -20.74 5.50
CA THR A 205 -17.05 -21.79 4.48
C THR A 205 -15.78 -21.71 3.64
N LEU A 206 -15.30 -20.49 3.30
CA LEU A 206 -14.06 -20.29 2.58
C LEU A 206 -12.83 -20.64 3.44
N LEU A 207 -12.84 -20.28 4.73
CA LEU A 207 -11.75 -20.59 5.66
C LEU A 207 -11.69 -22.10 6.04
N ARG A 208 -12.72 -22.89 5.78
CA ARG A 208 -12.65 -24.36 5.89
C ARG A 208 -11.78 -25.00 4.81
N HIS A 209 -11.65 -24.38 3.66
CA HIS A 209 -10.73 -24.83 2.62
C HIS A 209 -9.27 -24.63 3.04
N ARG A 210 -8.58 -25.73 3.34
CA ARG A 210 -7.21 -25.72 3.90
C ARG A 210 -6.23 -24.93 3.02
N THR A 211 -6.26 -25.15 1.71
CA THR A 211 -5.37 -24.47 0.75
C THR A 211 -5.64 -22.96 0.75
N LEU A 212 -6.91 -22.54 0.68
CA LEU A 212 -7.29 -21.15 0.66
C LEU A 212 -6.89 -20.43 1.96
N ARG A 213 -7.11 -21.07 3.10
CA ARG A 213 -6.68 -20.54 4.42
C ARG A 213 -5.16 -20.35 4.48
N ASN A 214 -4.37 -21.30 3.95
CA ASN A 214 -2.92 -21.18 3.93
C ASN A 214 -2.44 -20.05 3.02
N VAL A 215 -3.03 -19.88 1.84
CA VAL A 215 -2.72 -18.78 0.92
C VAL A 215 -3.08 -17.43 1.55
N LEU A 216 -4.21 -17.34 2.25
CA LEU A 216 -4.60 -16.12 2.99
C LEU A 216 -3.66 -15.84 4.17
N ALA A 217 -3.22 -16.86 4.91
CA ALA A 217 -2.24 -16.70 5.98
C ALA A 217 -0.89 -16.20 5.46
N VAL A 218 -0.40 -16.75 4.34
CA VAL A 218 0.81 -16.26 3.67
C VAL A 218 0.63 -14.81 3.21
N ASN A 219 -0.54 -14.46 2.67
CA ASN A 219 -0.85 -13.08 2.30
C ASN A 219 -0.73 -12.12 3.49
N VAL A 220 -1.25 -12.51 4.66
CA VAL A 220 -1.14 -11.69 5.89
C VAL A 220 0.33 -11.51 6.29
N LEU A 221 1.14 -12.57 6.24
CA LEU A 221 2.56 -12.50 6.57
C LEU A 221 3.34 -11.57 5.63
N ILE A 222 3.08 -11.64 4.32
CA ILE A 222 3.70 -10.75 3.32
C ILE A 222 3.28 -9.30 3.58
N SER A 223 1.98 -9.06 3.83
CA SER A 223 1.47 -7.72 4.12
C SER A 223 2.04 -7.18 5.44
N ALA A 224 2.12 -8.02 6.47
CA ALA A 224 2.71 -7.65 7.75
C ALA A 224 4.20 -7.26 7.62
N GLY A 225 4.97 -8.03 6.84
CA GLY A 225 6.36 -7.68 6.52
C GLY A 225 6.46 -6.35 5.79
N TRP A 226 5.58 -6.11 4.82
CA TRP A 226 5.53 -4.83 4.10
C TRP A 226 5.22 -3.66 5.03
N ASP A 227 4.17 -3.79 5.83
CA ASP A 227 3.73 -2.76 6.77
C ASP A 227 4.82 -2.48 7.82
N LEU A 228 5.47 -3.52 8.34
CA LEU A 228 6.56 -3.39 9.29
C LEU A 228 7.74 -2.61 8.69
N HIS A 229 8.19 -2.93 7.47
CA HIS A 229 9.25 -2.19 6.81
C HIS A 229 8.89 -0.70 6.67
N THR A 230 7.69 -0.41 6.16
CA THR A 230 7.24 0.95 5.88
C THR A 230 7.15 1.82 7.14
N VAL A 231 6.77 1.22 8.28
CA VAL A 231 6.60 1.92 9.56
C VAL A 231 7.91 2.01 10.32
N PHE A 232 8.68 0.91 10.38
CA PHE A 232 9.83 0.81 11.29
C PHE A 232 11.15 1.25 10.65
N VAL A 233 11.27 1.34 9.33
CA VAL A 233 12.47 1.91 8.70
C VAL A 233 12.66 3.39 9.03
N PRO A 234 11.63 4.27 9.02
CA PRO A 234 11.78 5.64 9.51
C PRO A 234 12.22 5.70 10.97
N ILE A 235 11.63 4.89 11.85
CA ILE A 235 11.97 4.85 13.29
C ILE A 235 13.41 4.33 13.48
N TYR A 236 13.81 3.30 12.75
CA TYR A 236 15.15 2.72 12.84
C TYR A 236 16.22 3.65 12.26
N GLY A 237 15.93 4.25 11.10
CA GLY A 237 16.83 5.21 10.44
C GLY A 237 17.05 6.45 11.30
N GLU A 238 16.02 6.99 11.93
CA GLU A 238 16.14 8.11 12.86
C GLU A 238 17.04 7.75 14.06
N ARG A 239 16.87 6.56 14.66
CA ARG A 239 17.75 6.07 15.73
C ARG A 239 19.22 5.89 15.31
N LEU A 240 19.46 5.61 14.03
CA LEU A 240 20.82 5.55 13.48
C LEU A 240 21.39 6.94 13.13
N GLY A 241 20.62 8.01 13.33
CA GLY A 241 21.01 9.38 12.96
C GLY A 241 21.01 9.63 11.45
N LEU A 242 20.27 8.85 10.68
CA LEU A 242 20.14 9.06 9.22
C LEU A 242 19.30 10.30 8.95
N SER A 243 19.66 11.05 7.91
CA SER A 243 18.85 12.17 7.44
C SER A 243 17.52 11.69 6.83
N ALA A 244 16.53 12.59 6.74
CA ALA A 244 15.24 12.26 6.14
C ALA A 244 15.37 11.85 4.67
N SER A 245 16.29 12.44 3.91
CA SER A 245 16.62 12.03 2.54
C SER A 245 17.15 10.59 2.50
N GLN A 246 18.06 10.23 3.41
CA GLN A 246 18.61 8.87 3.48
C GLN A 246 17.52 7.85 3.79
N ILE A 247 16.62 8.16 4.73
CA ILE A 247 15.46 7.32 5.05
C ILE A 247 14.53 7.22 3.83
N GLY A 248 14.25 8.33 3.16
CA GLY A 248 13.46 8.37 1.94
C GLY A 248 14.05 7.50 0.83
N ILE A 249 15.38 7.52 0.65
CA ILE A 249 16.09 6.67 -0.32
C ILE A 249 15.97 5.18 0.03
N VAL A 250 16.10 4.81 1.31
CA VAL A 250 15.94 3.40 1.75
C VAL A 250 14.53 2.88 1.42
N LEU A 251 13.49 3.66 1.70
CA LEU A 251 12.10 3.32 1.36
C LEU A 251 11.89 3.28 -0.16
N ALA A 252 12.51 4.19 -0.89
CA ALA A 252 12.45 4.23 -2.34
C ALA A 252 13.14 3.01 -2.98
N LEU A 253 14.28 2.57 -2.47
CA LEU A 253 14.98 1.36 -2.92
C LEU A 253 14.11 0.10 -2.71
N PHE A 254 13.43 -0.01 -1.58
CA PHE A 254 12.46 -1.07 -1.34
C PHE A 254 11.33 -1.04 -2.38
N ALA A 255 10.73 0.13 -2.65
CA ALA A 255 9.67 0.29 -3.64
C ALA A 255 10.15 0.02 -5.07
N ALA A 256 11.36 0.48 -5.43
CA ALA A 256 11.98 0.19 -6.72
C ALA A 256 12.20 -1.32 -6.91
N ALA A 257 12.69 -2.01 -5.88
CA ALA A 257 12.86 -3.46 -5.90
C ALA A 257 11.52 -4.19 -6.10
N THR A 258 10.45 -3.73 -5.45
CA THR A 258 9.11 -4.31 -5.64
C THR A 258 8.57 -4.09 -7.05
N PHE A 259 8.88 -2.96 -7.66
CA PHE A 259 8.55 -2.70 -9.06
C PHE A 259 9.30 -3.66 -9.99
N VAL A 260 10.62 -3.78 -9.82
CA VAL A 260 11.47 -4.66 -10.62
C VAL A 260 11.02 -6.12 -10.54
N ILE A 261 10.82 -6.64 -9.32
CA ILE A 261 10.44 -8.05 -9.15
C ILE A 261 9.04 -8.34 -9.73
N ARG A 262 8.11 -7.41 -9.68
CA ARG A 262 6.78 -7.57 -10.29
C ARG A 262 6.86 -7.72 -11.81
N LEU A 263 7.77 -7.02 -12.47
CA LEU A 263 8.03 -7.21 -13.90
C LEU A 263 8.65 -8.58 -14.21
N LEU A 264 9.52 -9.08 -13.31
CA LEU A 264 10.21 -10.35 -13.48
C LEU A 264 9.39 -11.58 -13.01
N THR A 265 8.38 -11.38 -12.16
CA THR A 265 7.58 -12.46 -11.58
C THR A 265 7.02 -13.44 -12.62
N PRO A 266 6.46 -13.03 -13.78
CA PRO A 266 5.96 -13.98 -14.78
C PRO A 266 7.04 -14.90 -15.36
N MET A 267 8.27 -14.41 -15.49
CA MET A 267 9.42 -15.20 -15.96
C MET A 267 9.89 -16.18 -14.88
N LEU A 268 9.98 -15.73 -13.65
CA LEU A 268 10.43 -16.54 -12.51
C LEU A 268 9.45 -17.67 -12.19
N VAL A 269 8.15 -17.40 -12.29
CA VAL A 269 7.09 -18.41 -12.08
C VAL A 269 7.16 -19.51 -13.14
N ARG A 270 7.44 -19.17 -14.40
CA ARG A 270 7.62 -20.18 -15.48
C ARG A 270 8.76 -21.14 -15.20
N GLY A 271 9.84 -20.67 -14.56
CA GLY A 271 11.03 -21.48 -14.29
C GLY A 271 10.94 -22.29 -12.99
N ARG A 272 10.27 -21.80 -11.93
CA ARG A 272 10.31 -22.38 -10.59
C ARG A 272 8.95 -22.74 -10.00
N GLY A 273 7.87 -22.29 -10.62
CA GLY A 273 6.51 -22.41 -10.05
C GLY A 273 6.17 -21.36 -9.00
N GLU A 274 4.87 -21.11 -8.82
CA GLU A 274 4.35 -20.07 -7.92
C GLU A 274 4.70 -20.36 -6.44
N ARG A 275 4.59 -21.62 -6.02
CA ARG A 275 4.83 -22.04 -4.63
C ARG A 275 6.28 -21.90 -4.21
N ASP A 276 7.22 -22.36 -5.04
CA ASP A 276 8.64 -22.32 -4.72
C ASP A 276 9.15 -20.89 -4.66
N LEU A 277 8.65 -20.03 -5.55
CA LEU A 277 8.97 -18.60 -5.53
C LEU A 277 8.41 -17.94 -4.26
N LEU A 278 7.17 -18.27 -3.88
CA LEU A 278 6.55 -17.75 -2.65
C LEU A 278 7.28 -18.20 -1.37
N MET A 279 7.68 -19.48 -1.29
CA MET A 279 8.48 -20.00 -0.19
C MET A 279 9.85 -19.31 -0.11
N THR A 280 10.55 -19.21 -1.23
CA THR A 280 11.84 -18.52 -1.30
C THR A 280 11.71 -17.07 -0.83
N SER A 281 10.66 -16.36 -1.26
CA SER A 281 10.35 -15.00 -0.83
C SER A 281 10.18 -14.89 0.69
N LEU A 282 9.45 -15.79 1.30
CA LEU A 282 9.23 -15.79 2.75
C LEU A 282 10.52 -16.07 3.53
N PHE A 283 11.33 -17.05 3.08
CA PHE A 283 12.61 -17.34 3.73
C PHE A 283 13.60 -16.21 3.59
N VAL A 284 13.74 -15.62 2.40
CA VAL A 284 14.62 -14.46 2.17
C VAL A 284 14.16 -13.27 3.01
N ALA A 285 12.87 -12.94 3.00
CA ALA A 285 12.34 -11.85 3.80
C ALA A 285 12.53 -12.08 5.31
N GLY A 286 12.28 -13.32 5.78
CA GLY A 286 12.49 -13.70 7.17
C GLY A 286 13.95 -13.57 7.58
N PHE A 287 14.88 -14.08 6.78
CA PHE A 287 16.31 -13.97 7.03
C PHE A 287 16.76 -12.50 7.09
N ILE A 288 16.29 -11.68 6.14
CA ILE A 288 16.59 -10.24 6.11
C ILE A 288 16.13 -9.57 7.41
N TYR A 289 14.93 -9.87 7.92
CA TYR A 289 14.46 -9.31 9.18
C TYR A 289 15.27 -9.76 10.39
N LEU A 290 15.82 -10.98 10.39
CA LEU A 290 16.73 -11.44 11.47
C LEU A 290 18.06 -10.66 11.45
N VAL A 291 18.55 -10.30 10.27
CA VAL A 291 19.80 -9.53 10.09
C VAL A 291 19.61 -8.04 10.32
N PHE A 292 18.38 -7.51 10.11
CA PHE A 292 18.08 -6.08 10.11
C PHE A 292 18.61 -5.30 11.33
N PRO A 293 18.48 -5.79 12.58
CA PRO A 293 18.95 -5.08 13.77
C PRO A 293 20.48 -4.85 13.83
N PHE A 294 21.26 -5.60 13.05
CA PHE A 294 22.72 -5.50 13.00
C PHE A 294 23.22 -4.52 11.94
N VAL A 295 22.31 -3.98 11.12
CA VAL A 295 22.62 -3.09 10.01
C VAL A 295 22.69 -1.66 10.52
N GLN A 296 23.90 -1.09 10.58
CA GLN A 296 24.15 0.28 11.07
C GLN A 296 24.55 1.25 9.96
N SER A 297 24.88 0.76 8.78
CA SER A 297 25.31 1.60 7.64
C SER A 297 24.12 1.91 6.72
N PHE A 298 24.00 3.16 6.28
CA PHE A 298 23.02 3.59 5.30
C PHE A 298 23.04 2.75 4.01
N LEU A 299 24.24 2.50 3.46
CA LEU A 299 24.36 1.73 2.21
C LEU A 299 23.88 0.28 2.39
N VAL A 300 24.27 -0.34 3.52
CA VAL A 300 23.85 -1.73 3.81
C VAL A 300 22.35 -1.76 4.09
N LEU A 301 21.79 -0.77 4.80
CA LEU A 301 20.35 -0.67 5.06
C LEU A 301 19.56 -0.54 3.73
N GLY A 302 20.06 0.26 2.80
CA GLY A 302 19.50 0.39 1.47
C GLY A 302 19.53 -0.93 0.69
N ALA A 303 20.67 -1.63 0.69
CA ALA A 303 20.84 -2.92 0.01
C ALA A 303 19.92 -4.00 0.62
N VAL A 304 19.86 -4.10 1.94
CA VAL A 304 19.00 -5.02 2.68
C VAL A 304 17.52 -4.74 2.42
N SER A 305 17.12 -3.45 2.41
CA SER A 305 15.76 -3.02 2.06
C SER A 305 15.42 -3.32 0.60
N PHE A 306 16.37 -3.18 -0.32
CA PHE A 306 16.18 -3.56 -1.72
C PHE A 306 15.92 -5.07 -1.86
N VAL A 307 16.74 -5.93 -1.22
CA VAL A 307 16.55 -7.38 -1.24
C VAL A 307 15.21 -7.77 -0.60
N LEU A 308 14.83 -7.11 0.50
CA LEU A 308 13.52 -7.30 1.13
C LEU A 308 12.37 -6.93 0.19
N GLY A 309 12.53 -5.84 -0.57
CA GLY A 309 11.59 -5.41 -1.59
C GLY A 309 11.43 -6.42 -2.72
N LEU A 310 12.52 -7.04 -3.20
CA LEU A 310 12.46 -8.15 -4.16
C LEU A 310 11.68 -9.34 -3.59
N ALA A 311 11.96 -9.71 -2.34
CA ALA A 311 11.30 -10.84 -1.69
C ALA A 311 9.79 -10.59 -1.51
N LEU A 312 9.40 -9.53 -0.80
CA LEU A 312 7.98 -9.27 -0.50
C LEU A 312 7.18 -8.83 -1.73
N GLY A 313 7.83 -8.15 -2.69
CA GLY A 313 7.18 -7.63 -3.90
C GLY A 313 6.64 -8.71 -4.83
N SER A 314 7.30 -9.89 -4.90
CA SER A 314 6.85 -11.03 -5.71
C SER A 314 5.61 -11.72 -5.12
N GLY A 315 5.41 -11.64 -3.81
CA GLY A 315 4.37 -12.39 -3.11
C GLY A 315 2.95 -11.95 -3.46
N GLN A 316 2.71 -10.65 -3.61
CA GLN A 316 1.36 -10.11 -3.87
C GLN A 316 0.70 -10.66 -5.16
N PRO A 317 1.36 -10.63 -6.34
CA PRO A 317 0.78 -11.18 -7.56
C PRO A 317 0.62 -12.70 -7.50
N ILE A 318 1.55 -13.42 -6.87
CA ILE A 318 1.48 -14.88 -6.73
C ILE A 318 0.31 -15.28 -5.84
N VAL A 319 0.14 -14.62 -4.69
CA VAL A 319 -1.01 -14.87 -3.80
C VAL A 319 -2.32 -14.63 -4.55
N LEU A 320 -2.42 -13.54 -5.34
CA LEU A 320 -3.64 -13.26 -6.10
C LEU A 320 -3.93 -14.34 -7.13
N ALA A 321 -2.91 -14.84 -7.85
CA ALA A 321 -3.04 -15.94 -8.80
C ALA A 321 -3.51 -17.22 -8.09
N LEU A 322 -2.88 -17.60 -6.97
CA LEU A 322 -3.26 -18.76 -6.18
C LEU A 322 -4.70 -18.65 -5.62
N LEU A 323 -5.13 -17.47 -5.20
CA LEU A 323 -6.51 -17.25 -4.75
C LEU A 323 -7.51 -17.46 -5.88
N HIS A 324 -7.23 -16.94 -7.09
CA HIS A 324 -8.06 -17.18 -8.27
C HIS A 324 -8.17 -18.67 -8.63
N THR A 325 -7.04 -19.40 -8.58
CA THR A 325 -6.99 -20.81 -8.93
C THR A 325 -7.74 -21.71 -7.94
N HIS A 326 -7.70 -21.36 -6.64
CA HIS A 326 -8.26 -22.21 -5.58
C HIS A 326 -9.61 -21.69 -5.04
N ALA A 327 -10.08 -20.52 -5.49
CA ALA A 327 -11.39 -20.03 -5.10
C ALA A 327 -12.50 -20.93 -5.65
N PRO A 328 -13.54 -21.26 -4.87
CA PRO A 328 -14.70 -21.99 -5.37
C PRO A 328 -15.35 -21.23 -6.54
N ALA A 329 -15.91 -21.97 -7.50
CA ALA A 329 -16.61 -21.40 -8.65
C ALA A 329 -17.67 -20.36 -8.20
N GLY A 330 -17.67 -19.20 -8.82
CA GLY A 330 -18.60 -18.10 -8.49
C GLY A 330 -18.26 -17.31 -7.20
N ARG A 331 -17.19 -17.66 -6.44
CA ARG A 331 -16.83 -17.00 -5.17
C ARG A 331 -15.45 -16.31 -5.18
N VAL A 332 -14.90 -16.08 -6.36
CA VAL A 332 -13.59 -15.40 -6.51
C VAL A 332 -13.65 -13.99 -5.91
N GLY A 333 -14.70 -13.23 -6.18
CA GLY A 333 -14.90 -11.88 -5.64
C GLY A 333 -14.94 -11.84 -4.12
N GLU A 334 -15.63 -12.79 -3.48
CA GLU A 334 -15.67 -12.93 -2.01
C GLU A 334 -14.31 -13.27 -1.43
N THR A 335 -13.56 -14.16 -2.09
CA THR A 335 -12.20 -14.54 -1.69
C THR A 335 -11.24 -13.34 -1.76
N VAL A 336 -11.32 -12.54 -2.81
CA VAL A 336 -10.54 -11.29 -2.95
C VAL A 336 -10.98 -10.26 -1.91
N GLY A 337 -12.27 -10.16 -1.62
CA GLY A 337 -12.79 -9.29 -0.55
C GLY A 337 -12.23 -9.64 0.83
N ILE A 338 -12.20 -10.94 1.19
CA ILE A 338 -11.58 -11.43 2.44
C ILE A 338 -10.09 -11.06 2.48
N ARG A 339 -9.37 -11.28 1.37
CA ARG A 339 -7.96 -10.89 1.26
C ARG A 339 -7.76 -9.40 1.55
N MET A 340 -8.57 -8.52 0.97
CA MET A 340 -8.50 -7.08 1.19
C MET A 340 -8.80 -6.70 2.64
N SER A 341 -9.79 -7.33 3.27
CA SER A 341 -10.09 -7.12 4.69
C SER A 341 -8.90 -7.51 5.57
N LEU A 342 -8.25 -8.65 5.29
CA LEU A 342 -7.07 -9.10 6.02
C LEU A 342 -5.89 -8.15 5.86
N ILE A 343 -5.63 -7.62 4.64
CA ILE A 343 -4.58 -6.63 4.39
C ILE A 343 -4.86 -5.35 5.20
N ASN A 344 -6.08 -4.83 5.17
CA ASN A 344 -6.44 -3.61 5.89
C ASN A 344 -6.35 -3.82 7.42
N THR A 345 -6.76 -5.00 7.91
CA THR A 345 -6.58 -5.36 9.33
C THR A 345 -5.10 -5.42 9.71
N SER A 346 -4.24 -6.00 8.85
CA SER A 346 -2.80 -6.03 9.04
C SER A 346 -2.22 -4.61 9.10
N ALA A 347 -2.60 -3.74 8.17
CA ALA A 347 -2.14 -2.36 8.11
C ALA A 347 -2.51 -1.50 9.35
N VAL A 348 -3.53 -1.92 10.11
CA VAL A 348 -3.87 -1.32 11.42
C VAL A 348 -3.17 -2.05 12.56
N ALA A 349 -3.26 -3.38 12.60
CA ALA A 349 -2.80 -4.18 13.73
C ALA A 349 -1.26 -4.21 13.85
N ILE A 350 -0.54 -4.31 12.73
CA ILE A 350 0.92 -4.44 12.73
C ILE A 350 1.62 -3.21 13.32
N PRO A 351 1.32 -1.96 12.88
CA PRO A 351 1.92 -0.78 13.48
C PRO A 351 1.64 -0.64 14.97
N LEU A 352 0.42 -0.96 15.42
CA LEU A 352 0.03 -0.87 16.83
C LEU A 352 0.74 -1.94 17.68
N PHE A 353 0.67 -3.20 17.26
CA PHE A 353 1.28 -4.31 17.99
C PHE A 353 2.80 -4.18 18.09
N PHE A 354 3.46 -3.98 16.97
CA PHE A 354 4.92 -3.83 16.94
C PHE A 354 5.38 -2.46 17.47
N GLY A 355 4.54 -1.43 17.39
CA GLY A 355 4.77 -0.14 18.04
C GLY A 355 4.83 -0.28 19.56
N ALA A 356 3.92 -1.06 20.16
CA ALA A 356 3.96 -1.37 21.58
C ALA A 356 5.23 -2.15 21.97
N ILE A 357 5.58 -3.20 21.22
CA ILE A 357 6.83 -3.96 21.43
C ILE A 357 8.05 -3.03 21.29
N GLY A 358 8.10 -2.21 20.26
CA GLY A 358 9.22 -1.29 19.99
C GLY A 358 9.41 -0.24 21.08
N THR A 359 8.32 0.17 21.74
CA THR A 359 8.35 1.12 22.86
C THR A 359 8.84 0.46 24.14
N THR A 360 8.41 -0.78 24.43
CA THR A 360 8.71 -1.47 25.69
C THR A 360 9.99 -2.28 25.66
N LEU A 361 10.27 -3.00 24.57
CA LEU A 361 11.36 -3.97 24.43
C LEU A 361 12.45 -3.52 23.42
N GLY A 362 12.24 -2.39 22.74
CA GLY A 362 13.12 -1.90 21.68
C GLY A 362 12.84 -2.53 20.31
N LEU A 363 13.60 -2.09 19.28
CA LEU A 363 13.34 -2.46 17.89
C LEU A 363 13.85 -3.85 17.51
N THR A 364 14.87 -4.38 18.18
CA THR A 364 15.44 -5.71 17.88
C THR A 364 14.38 -6.84 17.95
N PRO A 365 13.58 -6.97 19.02
CA PRO A 365 12.52 -7.96 19.10
C PRO A 365 11.44 -7.78 18.02
N VAL A 366 11.17 -6.55 17.58
CA VAL A 366 10.23 -6.26 16.49
C VAL A 366 10.68 -6.93 15.19
N PHE A 367 11.93 -6.71 14.78
CA PHE A 367 12.47 -7.31 13.56
C PHE A 367 12.62 -8.84 13.69
N TRP A 368 13.12 -9.33 14.81
CA TRP A 368 13.30 -10.77 15.02
C TRP A 368 11.98 -11.54 15.03
N SER A 369 10.96 -11.05 15.70
CA SER A 369 9.66 -11.71 15.71
C SER A 369 9.03 -11.77 14.31
N MET A 370 9.16 -10.71 13.50
CA MET A 370 8.74 -10.75 12.10
C MET A 370 9.57 -11.73 11.28
N GLY A 371 10.89 -11.78 11.49
CA GLY A 371 11.78 -12.74 10.84
C GLY A 371 11.38 -14.19 11.13
N VAL A 372 11.09 -14.50 12.40
CA VAL A 372 10.60 -15.84 12.81
C VAL A 372 9.22 -16.14 12.21
N CYS A 373 8.29 -15.17 12.21
CA CYS A 373 6.96 -15.36 11.62
C CYS A 373 7.03 -15.67 10.12
N LEU A 374 7.85 -14.93 9.35
CA LEU A 374 8.00 -15.14 7.92
C LEU A 374 8.67 -16.48 7.59
N THR A 375 9.75 -16.83 8.29
CA THR A 375 10.42 -18.13 8.10
C THR A 375 9.53 -19.30 8.48
N SER A 376 8.76 -19.19 9.56
CA SER A 376 7.78 -20.20 9.96
C SER A 376 6.67 -20.36 8.93
N GLY A 377 6.19 -19.23 8.35
CA GLY A 377 5.23 -19.23 7.25
C GLY A 377 5.76 -19.94 6.00
N GLY A 378 7.02 -19.71 5.65
CA GLY A 378 7.70 -20.39 4.55
C GLY A 378 7.79 -21.92 4.78
N TRP A 379 8.10 -22.33 6.02
CA TRP A 379 8.17 -23.74 6.38
C TRP A 379 6.79 -24.45 6.37
N LEU A 380 5.74 -23.78 6.86
CA LEU A 380 4.37 -24.27 6.77
C LEU A 380 3.91 -24.43 5.31
N ALA A 381 4.23 -23.46 4.45
CA ALA A 381 3.95 -23.55 3.02
C ALA A 381 4.65 -24.76 2.36
N ARG A 382 5.89 -25.11 2.80
CA ARG A 382 6.66 -26.26 2.30
C ARG A 382 6.07 -27.61 2.71
N ARG A 383 5.62 -27.78 3.97
CA ARG A 383 5.07 -29.06 4.46
C ARG A 383 3.83 -29.52 3.70
N HIS A 384 3.04 -28.59 3.20
CA HIS A 384 1.80 -28.88 2.47
C HIS A 384 2.02 -29.11 0.96
N SER A 385 3.25 -29.05 0.46
CA SER A 385 3.60 -29.39 -0.92
C SER A 385 3.89 -30.87 -1.13
N ARG A 386 4.02 -31.67 -0.04
CA ARG A 386 4.38 -33.08 -0.07
C ARG A 386 3.22 -34.04 0.23
N GLY A 387 2.01 -33.55 0.40
CA GLY A 387 0.77 -34.31 0.53
C GLY A 387 -0.28 -33.78 -0.47
#